data_b09b98949886a3a9be18555db67d83c5
#
_entry.id   b09b98949886a3a9be18555db67d83c5
#
_cell.length_a   1.000
_cell.length_b   1.000
_cell.length_c   1.000
_cell.angle_alpha   90.00
_cell.angle_beta   90.00
_cell.angle_gamma   90.00
#
_symmetry.space_group_name_H-M   'P 1'
#
loop_
_entity.id
_entity.type
_entity.pdbx_description
1 polymer ?
#
loop_
_entity_poly.entity_id
_entity_poly.type
_entity_poly.pdbx_seq_one_letter_code
_entity_poly.pdbx_strand_id
1 'polypeptide(L)'
;MHAQGGLPIPDIDHIGQPYWYQDGADLLPDEFGEKIADELEHKILELGEDNVAAFIGEPIQGGGGVVIPPPTYWPRIQSICDKYQILLVADEVICGFGRTGEWFGSDYFGIEPDLMSIAKGLSSGYVPIGGVLVSDEVASVLIEEGGEFNHGFTYSGHPVAAAAAIANLNILRDEGVVDRVRTETAPYIAEKWKQLTSHPLVGAARIAGLIGALELVKDKTRRQFFEDRGRVGTLCRDICFDSGLVMRAIEDTMVISPPLSITTDEIDELVDLVVHCLDQTLELI
;
A
#
# COMPACT_ATOMS: atom_id res chain seq x y z
N MET A 1 -9.64 9.82 6.15
CA MET A 1 -10.67 10.01 5.10
C MET A 1 -11.90 9.15 5.36
N HIS A 2 -11.76 8.02 6.05
CA HIS A 2 -12.92 7.23 6.47
C HIS A 2 -13.85 8.07 7.33
N ALA A 3 -15.15 7.96 7.12
CA ALA A 3 -16.20 8.72 7.79
C ALA A 3 -16.28 10.23 7.46
N GLN A 4 -15.66 10.73 6.42
CA GLN A 4 -15.89 12.08 5.94
C GLN A 4 -17.02 12.11 4.90
N GLY A 5 -18.08 12.84 5.23
CA GLY A 5 -19.12 13.29 4.30
C GLY A 5 -19.95 12.21 3.63
N GLY A 6 -21.07 11.84 4.21
CA GLY A 6 -22.18 11.20 3.49
C GLY A 6 -21.92 9.82 2.86
N LEU A 7 -20.91 9.08 3.30
CA LEU A 7 -20.73 7.68 2.90
C LEU A 7 -21.82 6.79 3.54
N PRO A 8 -22.29 5.75 2.87
CA PRO A 8 -21.72 5.16 1.65
C PRO A 8 -22.07 5.93 0.38
N ILE A 9 -21.13 5.95 -0.58
CA ILE A 9 -21.43 6.36 -1.94
C ILE A 9 -22.31 5.25 -2.55
N PRO A 10 -23.43 5.58 -3.21
CA PRO A 10 -24.26 4.59 -3.85
C PRO A 10 -23.46 3.72 -4.84
N ASP A 11 -23.86 2.45 -4.96
CA ASP A 11 -23.29 1.49 -5.90
C ASP A 11 -21.80 1.17 -5.66
N ILE A 12 -21.31 1.37 -4.43
CA ILE A 12 -19.99 0.94 -3.97
C ILE A 12 -20.15 0.05 -2.75
N ASP A 13 -19.74 -1.20 -2.89
CA ASP A 13 -19.68 -2.19 -1.81
C ASP A 13 -18.23 -2.46 -1.40
N HIS A 14 -18.02 -2.99 -0.20
CA HIS A 14 -16.71 -3.30 0.33
C HIS A 14 -16.64 -4.75 0.79
N ILE A 15 -15.46 -5.34 0.64
CA ILE A 15 -15.08 -6.61 1.27
C ILE A 15 -14.09 -6.34 2.40
N GLY A 16 -13.78 -7.36 3.21
CA GLY A 16 -12.83 -7.24 4.31
C GLY A 16 -11.41 -6.92 3.84
N GLN A 17 -10.61 -6.34 4.73
CA GLN A 17 -9.20 -6.04 4.46
C GLN A 17 -8.35 -7.32 4.59
N PRO A 18 -7.33 -7.52 3.76
CA PRO A 18 -6.44 -8.67 3.88
C PRO A 18 -5.42 -8.50 5.01
N TYR A 19 -5.87 -8.08 6.20
CA TYR A 19 -5.05 -7.77 7.36
C TYR A 19 -4.93 -8.95 8.32
N TRP A 20 -4.10 -9.92 7.95
CA TRP A 20 -3.95 -11.17 8.68
C TRP A 20 -3.60 -10.98 10.16
N TYR A 21 -2.73 -10.04 10.52
CA TYR A 21 -2.32 -9.87 11.91
C TYR A 21 -3.52 -9.54 12.82
N GLN A 22 -4.44 -8.71 12.36
CA GLN A 22 -5.63 -8.30 13.09
C GLN A 22 -6.77 -9.31 12.96
N ASP A 23 -7.07 -9.76 11.74
CA ASP A 23 -8.33 -10.43 11.41
C ASP A 23 -8.14 -11.94 11.09
N GLY A 24 -6.90 -12.42 11.03
CA GLY A 24 -6.59 -13.81 10.66
C GLY A 24 -6.97 -14.84 11.72
N ALA A 25 -7.26 -14.42 12.95
CA ALA A 25 -7.55 -15.31 14.08
C ALA A 25 -6.56 -16.50 14.16
N ASP A 26 -7.05 -17.73 14.10
CA ASP A 26 -6.23 -18.95 14.15
C ASP A 26 -5.79 -19.46 12.75
N LEU A 27 -6.17 -18.77 11.67
CA LEU A 27 -5.78 -19.15 10.31
C LEU A 27 -4.32 -18.84 10.02
N LEU A 28 -3.70 -19.69 9.22
CA LEU A 28 -2.40 -19.38 8.61
C LEU A 28 -2.56 -18.21 7.61
N PRO A 29 -1.49 -17.45 7.33
CA PRO A 29 -1.58 -16.33 6.38
C PRO A 29 -2.19 -16.70 5.03
N ASP A 30 -1.76 -17.82 4.44
CA ASP A 30 -2.24 -18.25 3.13
C ASP A 30 -3.72 -18.65 3.15
N GLU A 31 -4.17 -19.35 4.20
CA GLU A 31 -5.59 -19.71 4.39
C GLU A 31 -6.46 -18.46 4.56
N PHE A 32 -5.95 -17.48 5.30
CA PHE A 32 -6.64 -16.21 5.46
C PHE A 32 -6.71 -15.42 4.15
N GLY A 33 -5.61 -15.42 3.38
CA GLY A 33 -5.56 -14.73 2.09
C GLY A 33 -6.60 -15.26 1.10
N GLU A 34 -6.75 -16.58 0.99
CA GLU A 34 -7.79 -17.21 0.18
C GLU A 34 -9.19 -16.86 0.69
N LYS A 35 -9.43 -17.06 2.00
CA LYS A 35 -10.72 -16.78 2.62
C LYS A 35 -11.19 -15.35 2.41
N ILE A 36 -10.31 -14.38 2.62
CA ILE A 36 -10.69 -12.96 2.50
C ILE A 36 -10.89 -12.56 1.04
N ALA A 37 -10.15 -13.15 0.10
CA ALA A 37 -10.36 -12.95 -1.32
C ALA A 37 -11.71 -13.56 -1.80
N ASP A 38 -12.10 -14.71 -1.25
CA ASP A 38 -13.41 -15.34 -1.54
C ASP A 38 -14.61 -14.46 -1.16
N GLU A 39 -14.42 -13.48 -0.28
CA GLU A 39 -15.48 -12.50 0.01
C GLU A 39 -15.87 -11.69 -1.23
N LEU A 40 -14.95 -11.48 -2.18
CA LEU A 40 -15.27 -10.85 -3.46
C LEU A 40 -16.26 -11.70 -4.25
N GLU A 41 -16.01 -12.99 -4.36
CA GLU A 41 -16.93 -13.91 -5.06
C GLU A 41 -18.32 -13.95 -4.41
N HIS A 42 -18.35 -14.04 -3.08
CA HIS A 42 -19.62 -13.99 -2.35
C HIS A 42 -20.37 -12.67 -2.58
N LYS A 43 -19.66 -11.55 -2.63
CA LYS A 43 -20.25 -10.24 -2.87
C LYS A 43 -20.80 -10.11 -4.30
N ILE A 44 -20.07 -10.61 -5.30
CA ILE A 44 -20.53 -10.64 -6.70
C ILE A 44 -21.86 -11.45 -6.78
N LEU A 45 -21.91 -12.62 -6.17
CA LEU A 45 -23.11 -13.45 -6.20
C LEU A 45 -24.29 -12.82 -5.44
N GLU A 46 -24.02 -12.10 -4.33
CA GLU A 46 -25.03 -11.36 -3.55
C GLU A 46 -25.64 -10.21 -4.39
N LEU A 47 -24.80 -9.44 -5.09
CA LEU A 47 -25.22 -8.29 -5.87
C LEU A 47 -25.83 -8.69 -7.23
N GLY A 48 -25.50 -9.89 -7.71
CA GLY A 48 -25.78 -10.37 -9.07
C GLY A 48 -24.62 -10.06 -10.02
N GLU A 49 -24.18 -11.07 -10.76
CA GLU A 49 -22.97 -11.02 -11.61
C GLU A 49 -23.00 -9.85 -12.62
N ASP A 50 -24.15 -9.57 -13.21
CA ASP A 50 -24.35 -8.49 -14.18
C ASP A 50 -24.34 -7.07 -13.55
N ASN A 51 -24.31 -6.97 -12.22
CA ASN A 51 -24.35 -5.68 -11.51
C ASN A 51 -22.99 -5.23 -10.97
N VAL A 52 -21.93 -6.01 -11.17
CA VAL A 52 -20.57 -5.67 -10.72
C VAL A 52 -19.69 -5.37 -11.91
N ALA A 53 -19.20 -4.13 -12.00
CA ALA A 53 -18.36 -3.69 -13.12
C ALA A 53 -16.86 -3.93 -12.87
N ALA A 54 -16.42 -3.74 -11.63
CA ALA A 54 -15.00 -3.79 -11.30
C ALA A 54 -14.75 -4.08 -9.82
N PHE A 55 -13.58 -4.62 -9.53
CA PHE A 55 -12.96 -4.59 -8.20
C PHE A 55 -11.79 -3.62 -8.20
N ILE A 56 -11.69 -2.77 -7.18
CA ILE A 56 -10.56 -1.85 -6.98
C ILE A 56 -9.87 -2.10 -5.66
N GLY A 57 -8.54 -2.17 -5.67
CA GLY A 57 -7.73 -2.32 -4.46
C GLY A 57 -6.33 -1.75 -4.59
N GLU A 58 -5.73 -1.34 -3.46
CA GLU A 58 -4.31 -1.02 -3.39
C GLU A 58 -3.51 -2.34 -3.31
N PRO A 59 -2.44 -2.55 -4.11
CA PRO A 59 -1.58 -3.72 -3.96
C PRO A 59 -1.08 -3.92 -2.53
N ILE A 60 -0.71 -2.84 -1.85
CA ILE A 60 -0.49 -2.73 -0.42
C ILE A 60 -1.29 -1.53 0.07
N GLN A 61 -2.17 -1.71 1.04
CA GLN A 61 -2.97 -0.63 1.57
C GLN A 61 -2.12 0.29 2.45
N GLY A 62 -1.61 1.37 1.84
CA GLY A 62 -0.71 2.29 2.53
C GLY A 62 -1.40 3.10 3.60
N GLY A 63 -2.51 3.77 3.26
CA GLY A 63 -3.31 4.59 4.17
C GLY A 63 -3.98 3.81 5.30
N GLY A 64 -4.17 2.51 5.13
CA GLY A 64 -4.71 1.59 6.14
C GLY A 64 -3.69 1.07 7.16
N GLY A 65 -2.43 1.49 7.10
CA GLY A 65 -1.39 1.03 8.03
C GLY A 65 -0.39 0.06 7.40
N VAL A 66 -0.13 0.20 6.12
CA VAL A 66 0.74 -0.69 5.33
C VAL A 66 0.29 -2.15 5.49
N VAL A 67 -0.96 -2.40 5.12
CA VAL A 67 -1.50 -3.76 5.11
C VAL A 67 -0.96 -4.47 3.88
N ILE A 68 -0.02 -5.38 4.10
CA ILE A 68 0.55 -6.25 3.08
C ILE A 68 -0.30 -7.51 3.04
N PRO A 69 -0.99 -7.80 1.92
CA PRO A 69 -1.84 -8.98 1.84
C PRO A 69 -1.01 -10.27 1.85
N PRO A 70 -1.59 -11.38 2.35
CA PRO A 70 -0.97 -12.70 2.20
C PRO A 70 -0.73 -13.06 0.73
N PRO A 71 0.26 -13.93 0.43
CA PRO A 71 0.64 -14.26 -0.95
C PRO A 71 -0.50 -14.83 -1.81
N THR A 72 -1.49 -15.47 -1.19
CA THR A 72 -2.63 -16.10 -1.88
C THR A 72 -3.74 -15.12 -2.24
N TYR A 73 -3.76 -13.92 -1.64
CA TYR A 73 -4.85 -12.95 -1.81
C TYR A 73 -5.00 -12.47 -3.27
N TRP A 74 -3.96 -11.83 -3.80
CA TRP A 74 -4.04 -11.22 -5.14
C TRP A 74 -4.22 -12.22 -6.28
N PRO A 75 -3.53 -13.38 -6.30
CA PRO A 75 -3.82 -14.42 -7.29
C PRO A 75 -5.28 -14.90 -7.27
N ARG A 76 -5.87 -14.99 -6.07
CA ARG A 76 -7.28 -15.38 -5.93
C ARG A 76 -8.22 -14.26 -6.41
N ILE A 77 -7.95 -12.99 -6.08
CA ILE A 77 -8.71 -11.84 -6.59
C ILE A 77 -8.69 -11.80 -8.12
N GLN A 78 -7.50 -11.93 -8.75
CA GLN A 78 -7.37 -11.98 -10.21
C GLN A 78 -8.24 -13.10 -10.80
N SER A 79 -8.12 -14.31 -10.26
CA SER A 79 -8.91 -15.47 -10.74
C SER A 79 -10.42 -15.25 -10.64
N ILE A 80 -10.89 -14.53 -9.61
CA ILE A 80 -12.30 -14.19 -9.45
C ILE A 80 -12.72 -13.14 -10.50
N CYS A 81 -11.92 -12.08 -10.69
CA CYS A 81 -12.19 -11.07 -11.71
C CYS A 81 -12.28 -11.69 -13.11
N ASP A 82 -11.31 -12.55 -13.46
CA ASP A 82 -11.29 -13.27 -14.73
C ASP A 82 -12.53 -14.15 -14.92
N LYS A 83 -12.91 -14.89 -13.87
CA LYS A 83 -14.07 -15.80 -13.89
C LYS A 83 -15.38 -15.06 -14.18
N TYR A 84 -15.57 -13.91 -13.55
CA TYR A 84 -16.81 -13.12 -13.67
C TYR A 84 -16.71 -12.02 -14.73
N GLN A 85 -15.58 -11.92 -15.44
CA GLN A 85 -15.32 -10.91 -16.46
C GLN A 85 -15.56 -9.47 -15.96
N ILE A 86 -15.19 -9.20 -14.70
CA ILE A 86 -15.18 -7.87 -14.10
C ILE A 86 -13.78 -7.28 -14.17
N LEU A 87 -13.69 -5.96 -14.31
CA LEU A 87 -12.40 -5.28 -14.42
C LEU A 87 -11.64 -5.31 -13.07
N LEU A 88 -10.33 -5.59 -13.13
CA LEU A 88 -9.43 -5.42 -12.03
C LEU A 88 -8.76 -4.04 -12.09
N VAL A 89 -8.94 -3.23 -11.06
CA VAL A 89 -8.35 -1.89 -10.93
C VAL A 89 -7.34 -1.89 -9.80
N ALA A 90 -6.07 -1.66 -10.11
CA ALA A 90 -5.02 -1.50 -9.10
C ALA A 90 -4.82 -0.02 -8.76
N ASP A 91 -4.97 0.34 -7.48
CA ASP A 91 -4.56 1.66 -7.00
C ASP A 91 -3.06 1.67 -6.68
N GLU A 92 -2.27 2.07 -7.68
CA GLU A 92 -0.80 2.12 -7.61
C GLU A 92 -0.25 3.46 -7.10
N VAL A 93 -1.12 4.31 -6.60
CA VAL A 93 -0.75 5.66 -6.12
C VAL A 93 0.35 5.62 -5.05
N ILE A 94 0.42 4.56 -4.24
CA ILE A 94 1.48 4.39 -3.23
C ILE A 94 2.56 3.41 -3.70
N CYS A 95 2.16 2.28 -4.28
CA CYS A 95 3.07 1.18 -4.61
C CYS A 95 3.89 1.44 -5.88
N GLY A 96 3.37 2.24 -6.81
CA GLY A 96 4.00 2.50 -8.08
C GLY A 96 5.35 3.25 -8.00
N PHE A 97 6.11 3.12 -9.07
CA PHE A 97 7.39 3.81 -9.32
C PHE A 97 8.51 3.44 -8.35
N GLY A 98 8.64 2.14 -8.04
CA GLY A 98 9.80 1.59 -7.34
C GLY A 98 9.63 1.37 -5.84
N ARG A 99 8.47 1.69 -5.25
CA ARG A 99 8.24 1.58 -3.82
C ARG A 99 8.42 0.17 -3.27
N THR A 100 8.03 -0.85 -4.03
CA THR A 100 8.16 -2.26 -3.68
C THR A 100 9.46 -2.91 -4.14
N GLY A 101 10.30 -2.19 -4.92
CA GLY A 101 11.44 -2.73 -5.66
C GLY A 101 11.09 -3.17 -7.07
N GLU A 102 9.81 -3.11 -7.45
CA GLU A 102 9.32 -3.25 -8.82
C GLU A 102 8.73 -1.92 -9.30
N TRP A 103 8.53 -1.78 -10.62
CA TRP A 103 7.93 -0.56 -11.16
C TRP A 103 6.54 -0.31 -10.60
N PHE A 104 5.75 -1.37 -10.43
CA PHE A 104 4.41 -1.32 -9.86
C PHE A 104 4.22 -2.41 -8.80
N GLY A 105 3.30 -2.19 -7.85
CA GLY A 105 2.89 -3.20 -6.90
C GLY A 105 2.23 -4.39 -7.58
N SER A 106 1.60 -4.18 -8.73
CA SER A 106 1.06 -5.24 -9.59
C SER A 106 2.14 -6.22 -10.04
N ASP A 107 3.32 -5.70 -10.45
CA ASP A 107 4.48 -6.54 -10.79
C ASP A 107 4.95 -7.36 -9.58
N TYR A 108 4.97 -6.72 -8.39
CA TYR A 108 5.39 -7.37 -7.14
C TYR A 108 4.49 -8.55 -6.74
N PHE A 109 3.17 -8.43 -7.00
CA PHE A 109 2.20 -9.49 -6.68
C PHE A 109 1.86 -10.39 -7.87
N GLY A 110 2.39 -10.12 -9.06
CA GLY A 110 2.15 -10.90 -10.27
C GLY A 110 0.70 -10.87 -10.75
N ILE A 111 0.06 -9.70 -10.68
CA ILE A 111 -1.30 -9.47 -11.20
C ILE A 111 -1.29 -8.58 -12.42
N GLU A 112 -2.29 -8.75 -13.28
CA GLU A 112 -2.47 -8.03 -14.54
C GLU A 112 -3.76 -7.19 -14.46
N PRO A 113 -3.72 -5.97 -13.92
CA PRO A 113 -4.90 -5.12 -13.82
C PRO A 113 -5.30 -4.52 -15.16
N ASP A 114 -6.60 -4.34 -15.37
CA ASP A 114 -7.16 -3.65 -16.54
C ASP A 114 -6.94 -2.14 -16.47
N LEU A 115 -6.95 -1.58 -15.26
CA LEU A 115 -6.68 -0.18 -15.01
C LEU A 115 -5.73 -0.02 -13.82
N MET A 116 -4.86 0.99 -13.90
CA MET A 116 -4.01 1.39 -12.76
C MET A 116 -4.13 2.89 -12.51
N SER A 117 -4.47 3.29 -11.28
CA SER A 117 -4.36 4.69 -10.87
C SER A 117 -2.94 5.00 -10.45
N ILE A 118 -2.36 6.08 -10.98
CA ILE A 118 -0.98 6.49 -10.72
C ILE A 118 -0.88 7.94 -10.27
N ALA A 119 -0.01 8.21 -9.28
CA ALA A 119 0.29 9.55 -8.80
C ALA A 119 1.62 9.55 -8.02
N LYS A 120 1.77 10.40 -7.04
CA LYS A 120 2.90 10.51 -6.07
C LYS A 120 4.28 10.24 -6.67
N GLY A 121 4.71 8.97 -6.70
CA GLY A 121 5.99 8.53 -7.27
C GLY A 121 6.16 8.93 -8.74
N LEU A 122 5.09 9.15 -9.49
CA LEU A 122 5.13 9.61 -10.87
C LEU A 122 5.94 10.91 -11.05
N SER A 123 5.87 11.83 -10.10
CA SER A 123 6.64 13.08 -10.10
C SER A 123 7.53 13.25 -8.87
N SER A 124 7.68 12.22 -8.03
CA SER A 124 8.36 12.29 -6.73
C SER A 124 7.90 13.47 -5.85
N GLY A 125 6.65 13.90 -6.01
CA GLY A 125 6.05 14.99 -5.23
C GLY A 125 6.46 16.41 -5.65
N TYR A 126 7.24 16.58 -6.70
CA TYR A 126 7.69 17.91 -7.18
C TYR A 126 6.53 18.75 -7.74
N VAL A 127 5.59 18.11 -8.43
CA VAL A 127 4.38 18.76 -8.96
C VAL A 127 3.18 17.83 -8.81
N PRO A 128 1.98 18.37 -8.59
CA PRO A 128 0.76 17.55 -8.56
C PRO A 128 0.46 17.02 -9.97
N ILE A 129 0.45 15.70 -10.09
CA ILE A 129 0.08 14.97 -11.31
C ILE A 129 -0.46 13.60 -10.91
N GLY A 130 -1.43 13.11 -11.65
CA GLY A 130 -1.93 11.75 -11.58
C GLY A 130 -2.49 11.34 -12.92
N GLY A 131 -2.74 10.06 -13.08
CA GLY A 131 -3.27 9.49 -14.30
C GLY A 131 -3.88 8.13 -14.05
N VAL A 132 -4.46 7.57 -15.10
CA VAL A 132 -4.91 6.18 -15.15
C VAL A 132 -4.25 5.53 -16.36
N LEU A 133 -3.58 4.43 -16.15
CA LEU A 133 -3.15 3.53 -17.23
C LEU A 133 -4.30 2.57 -17.52
N VAL A 134 -4.49 2.27 -18.80
CA VAL A 134 -5.61 1.49 -19.29
C VAL A 134 -5.06 0.36 -20.16
N SER A 135 -5.56 -0.86 -19.98
CA SER A 135 -5.18 -2.01 -20.81
C SER A 135 -5.62 -1.81 -22.27
N ASP A 136 -4.98 -2.53 -23.18
CA ASP A 136 -5.32 -2.48 -24.61
C ASP A 136 -6.78 -2.93 -24.85
N GLU A 137 -7.28 -3.87 -24.06
CA GLU A 137 -8.66 -4.36 -24.16
C GLU A 137 -9.66 -3.25 -23.83
N VAL A 138 -9.51 -2.60 -22.69
CA VAL A 138 -10.38 -1.48 -22.30
C VAL A 138 -10.21 -0.29 -23.25
N ALA A 139 -8.98 0.01 -23.68
CA ALA A 139 -8.70 1.08 -24.63
C ALA A 139 -9.38 0.85 -25.98
N SER A 140 -9.39 -0.39 -26.48
CA SER A 140 -10.04 -0.71 -27.77
C SER A 140 -11.54 -0.42 -27.73
N VAL A 141 -12.22 -0.80 -26.65
CA VAL A 141 -13.66 -0.51 -26.47
C VAL A 141 -13.91 1.00 -26.40
N LEU A 142 -13.08 1.74 -25.65
CA LEU A 142 -13.20 3.19 -25.55
C LEU A 142 -13.01 3.89 -26.91
N ILE A 143 -12.05 3.43 -27.72
CA ILE A 143 -11.72 4.04 -29.03
C ILE A 143 -12.74 3.66 -30.09
N GLU A 144 -13.13 2.37 -30.16
CA GLU A 144 -13.96 1.84 -31.23
C GLU A 144 -15.46 2.04 -30.97
N GLU A 145 -15.91 1.95 -29.73
CA GLU A 145 -17.32 1.95 -29.35
C GLU A 145 -17.72 3.16 -28.49
N GLY A 146 -16.77 3.75 -27.73
CA GLY A 146 -17.04 4.80 -26.76
C GLY A 146 -17.35 6.18 -27.34
N GLY A 147 -17.05 6.41 -28.64
CA GLY A 147 -17.22 7.71 -29.25
C GLY A 147 -16.31 8.80 -28.66
N GLU A 148 -16.86 9.94 -28.29
CA GLU A 148 -16.09 11.03 -27.65
C GLU A 148 -15.93 10.78 -26.16
N PHE A 149 -14.67 10.71 -25.66
CA PHE A 149 -14.36 10.57 -24.23
C PHE A 149 -14.49 11.89 -23.50
N ASN A 150 -15.69 12.16 -23.00
CA ASN A 150 -16.04 13.41 -22.32
C ASN A 150 -15.63 13.40 -20.82
N HIS A 151 -14.37 13.11 -20.52
CA HIS A 151 -13.84 13.14 -19.16
C HIS A 151 -12.51 13.88 -19.10
N GLY A 152 -12.38 14.83 -18.17
CA GLY A 152 -11.16 15.59 -17.96
C GLY A 152 -11.35 16.73 -16.98
N PHE A 153 -10.24 17.29 -16.57
CA PHE A 153 -10.17 18.48 -15.72
C PHE A 153 -9.50 19.62 -16.51
N THR A 154 -9.76 20.87 -16.11
CA THR A 154 -9.17 22.04 -16.77
C THR A 154 -7.65 21.96 -16.88
N TYR A 155 -6.98 21.40 -15.89
CA TYR A 155 -5.52 21.24 -15.86
C TYR A 155 -5.03 19.86 -16.31
N SER A 156 -5.86 19.01 -16.91
CA SER A 156 -5.42 17.77 -17.54
C SER A 156 -4.37 18.05 -18.61
N GLY A 157 -3.32 17.23 -18.66
CA GLY A 157 -2.23 17.40 -19.62
C GLY A 157 -1.35 18.64 -19.37
N HIS A 158 -1.29 19.16 -18.15
CA HIS A 158 -0.50 20.35 -17.82
C HIS A 158 0.98 20.14 -18.20
N PRO A 159 1.56 20.98 -19.10
CA PRO A 159 2.87 20.69 -19.70
C PRO A 159 4.02 20.70 -18.69
N VAL A 160 3.98 21.58 -17.69
CA VAL A 160 5.01 21.60 -16.63
C VAL A 160 4.96 20.34 -15.77
N ALA A 161 3.75 19.87 -15.43
CA ALA A 161 3.59 18.63 -14.65
C ALA A 161 4.06 17.41 -15.47
N ALA A 162 3.73 17.34 -16.75
CA ALA A 162 4.18 16.30 -17.65
C ALA A 162 5.71 16.29 -17.81
N ALA A 163 6.31 17.47 -17.98
CA ALA A 163 7.77 17.59 -18.10
C ALA A 163 8.50 17.13 -16.83
N ALA A 164 7.97 17.48 -15.64
CA ALA A 164 8.53 17.03 -14.36
C ALA A 164 8.39 15.51 -14.19
N ALA A 165 7.23 14.92 -14.56
CA ALA A 165 7.03 13.49 -14.53
C ALA A 165 7.99 12.74 -15.47
N ILE A 166 8.17 13.23 -16.70
CA ILE A 166 9.10 12.64 -17.67
C ILE A 166 10.53 12.70 -17.14
N ALA A 167 10.95 13.82 -16.58
CA ALA A 167 12.29 13.96 -15.99
C ALA A 167 12.50 12.97 -14.84
N ASN A 168 11.51 12.85 -13.94
CA ASN A 168 11.55 11.89 -12.83
C ASN A 168 11.63 10.43 -13.32
N LEU A 169 10.78 10.05 -14.27
CA LEU A 169 10.80 8.69 -14.84
C LEU A 169 12.12 8.35 -15.51
N ASN A 170 12.74 9.32 -16.22
CA ASN A 170 14.06 9.14 -16.81
C ASN A 170 15.13 8.92 -15.73
N ILE A 171 15.12 9.69 -14.64
CA ILE A 171 16.05 9.51 -13.52
C ILE A 171 15.88 8.12 -12.90
N LEU A 172 14.64 7.71 -12.59
CA LEU A 172 14.38 6.39 -12.01
C LEU A 172 14.92 5.26 -12.88
N ARG A 173 14.76 5.37 -14.20
CA ARG A 173 15.23 4.37 -15.17
C ARG A 173 16.75 4.46 -15.38
N ASP A 174 17.26 5.64 -15.74
CA ASP A 174 18.63 5.81 -16.23
C ASP A 174 19.69 5.69 -15.11
N GLU A 175 19.30 6.02 -13.86
CA GLU A 175 20.12 5.81 -12.67
C GLU A 175 19.88 4.45 -11.98
N GLY A 176 19.00 3.60 -12.52
CA GLY A 176 18.72 2.27 -12.00
C GLY A 176 18.15 2.28 -10.57
N VAL A 177 17.38 3.32 -10.22
CA VAL A 177 16.89 3.50 -8.84
C VAL A 177 16.00 2.33 -8.41
N VAL A 178 15.09 1.87 -9.27
CA VAL A 178 14.19 0.74 -8.98
C VAL A 178 14.98 -0.56 -8.78
N ASP A 179 15.97 -0.82 -9.64
CA ASP A 179 16.84 -1.99 -9.52
C ASP A 179 17.66 -1.97 -8.24
N ARG A 180 18.17 -0.81 -7.83
CA ARG A 180 18.88 -0.65 -6.56
C ARG A 180 17.95 -0.92 -5.37
N VAL A 181 16.74 -0.42 -5.39
CA VAL A 181 15.75 -0.76 -4.34
C VAL A 181 15.56 -2.26 -4.27
N ARG A 182 15.31 -2.92 -5.40
CA ARG A 182 15.05 -4.36 -5.46
C ARG A 182 16.23 -5.20 -4.97
N THR A 183 17.45 -4.86 -5.39
CA THR A 183 18.62 -5.74 -5.21
C THR A 183 19.47 -5.40 -3.98
N GLU A 184 19.37 -4.18 -3.45
CA GLU A 184 20.22 -3.69 -2.37
C GLU A 184 19.43 -3.22 -1.15
N THR A 185 18.67 -2.11 -1.27
CA THR A 185 18.12 -1.45 -0.09
C THR A 185 16.88 -2.16 0.48
N ALA A 186 16.01 -2.75 -0.35
CA ALA A 186 14.84 -3.49 0.14
C ALA A 186 15.22 -4.76 0.91
N PRO A 187 16.10 -5.67 0.41
CA PRO A 187 16.52 -6.81 1.21
C PRO A 187 17.28 -6.41 2.48
N TYR A 188 18.09 -5.35 2.42
CA TYR A 188 18.84 -4.86 3.58
C TYR A 188 17.91 -4.36 4.69
N ILE A 189 16.98 -3.45 4.36
CA ILE A 189 16.02 -2.95 5.36
C ILE A 189 15.09 -4.04 5.86
N ALA A 190 14.69 -5.00 5.02
CA ALA A 190 13.81 -6.09 5.42
C ALA A 190 14.43 -6.97 6.53
N GLU A 191 15.73 -7.27 6.42
CA GLU A 191 16.47 -7.99 7.45
C GLU A 191 16.48 -7.23 8.77
N LYS A 192 16.83 -5.95 8.74
CA LYS A 192 16.87 -5.08 9.92
C LYS A 192 15.48 -4.88 10.54
N TRP A 193 14.48 -4.61 9.71
CA TRP A 193 13.10 -4.38 10.13
C TRP A 193 12.49 -5.58 10.85
N LYS A 194 12.76 -6.77 10.35
CA LYS A 194 12.32 -8.01 10.99
C LYS A 194 12.83 -8.17 12.42
N GLN A 195 14.02 -7.69 12.73
CA GLN A 195 14.62 -7.79 14.05
C GLN A 195 13.84 -6.97 15.10
N LEU A 196 13.12 -5.91 14.67
CA LEU A 196 12.29 -5.09 15.54
C LEU A 196 11.13 -5.86 16.20
N THR A 197 10.76 -7.02 15.65
CA THR A 197 9.81 -7.94 16.30
C THR A 197 10.29 -8.47 17.65
N SER A 198 11.59 -8.35 17.98
CA SER A 198 12.11 -8.69 19.31
C SER A 198 11.66 -7.71 20.38
N HIS A 199 11.39 -6.45 20.01
CA HIS A 199 10.99 -5.41 20.94
C HIS A 199 9.62 -5.74 21.61
N PRO A 200 9.45 -5.50 22.93
CA PRO A 200 8.23 -5.84 23.67
C PRO A 200 6.94 -5.23 23.08
N LEU A 201 7.00 -3.99 22.61
CA LEU A 201 5.85 -3.28 22.03
C LEU A 201 5.46 -3.76 20.62
N VAL A 202 6.36 -4.43 19.90
CA VAL A 202 6.16 -4.75 18.48
C VAL A 202 5.51 -6.12 18.34
N GLY A 203 4.25 -6.14 17.98
CA GLY A 203 3.48 -7.36 17.66
C GLY A 203 3.77 -7.91 16.28
N ALA A 204 3.93 -7.01 15.31
CA ALA A 204 4.31 -7.36 13.94
C ALA A 204 5.18 -6.25 13.33
N ALA A 205 6.18 -6.65 12.53
CA ALA A 205 6.97 -5.77 11.69
C ALA A 205 6.77 -6.20 10.23
N ARG A 206 6.06 -5.40 9.47
CA ARG A 206 5.73 -5.63 8.05
C ARG A 206 6.58 -4.72 7.19
N ILE A 207 7.10 -5.23 6.09
CA ILE A 207 7.80 -4.43 5.09
C ILE A 207 7.75 -5.11 3.72
N ALA A 208 7.58 -4.32 2.68
CA ALA A 208 7.70 -4.71 1.29
C ALA A 208 8.44 -3.59 0.54
N GLY A 209 9.59 -3.91 -0.05
CA GLY A 209 10.44 -2.85 -0.60
C GLY A 209 10.83 -1.81 0.45
N LEU A 210 10.51 -0.56 0.18
CA LEU A 210 10.75 0.58 1.07
C LEU A 210 9.45 1.18 1.64
N ILE A 211 8.46 0.33 1.92
CA ILE A 211 7.27 0.70 2.68
C ILE A 211 7.04 -0.32 3.78
N GLY A 212 6.98 0.14 5.03
CA GLY A 212 6.88 -0.75 6.17
C GLY A 212 6.06 -0.18 7.31
N ALA A 213 5.68 -1.07 8.23
CA ALA A 213 4.98 -0.72 9.45
C ALA A 213 5.36 -1.61 10.63
N LEU A 214 5.26 -1.03 11.81
CA LEU A 214 5.32 -1.71 13.09
C LEU A 214 3.94 -1.64 13.75
N GLU A 215 3.38 -2.78 14.11
CA GLU A 215 2.16 -2.85 14.89
C GLU A 215 2.51 -2.79 16.37
N LEU A 216 2.14 -1.72 17.06
CA LEU A 216 2.33 -1.59 18.49
C LEU A 216 1.17 -2.24 19.24
N VAL A 217 1.50 -3.11 20.18
CA VAL A 217 0.50 -3.94 20.90
C VAL A 217 0.78 -4.01 22.39
N LYS A 218 -0.28 -4.26 23.16
CA LYS A 218 -0.22 -4.47 24.60
C LYS A 218 0.38 -5.84 24.97
N ASP A 219 0.00 -6.86 24.19
CA ASP A 219 0.50 -8.23 24.34
C ASP A 219 0.67 -8.87 22.97
N LYS A 220 1.92 -9.06 22.56
CA LYS A 220 2.22 -9.63 21.24
C LYS A 220 1.91 -11.13 21.12
N THR A 221 1.94 -11.86 22.25
CA THR A 221 1.64 -13.30 22.26
C THR A 221 0.17 -13.57 22.01
N ARG A 222 -0.69 -12.71 22.53
CA ARG A 222 -2.13 -12.78 22.38
C ARG A 222 -2.68 -11.92 21.25
N ARG A 223 -1.81 -11.20 20.53
CA ARG A 223 -2.18 -10.16 19.56
C ARG A 223 -3.17 -9.15 20.16
N GLN A 224 -2.96 -8.79 21.42
CA GLN A 224 -3.86 -7.88 22.12
C GLN A 224 -3.44 -6.44 21.87
N PHE A 225 -4.30 -5.68 21.21
CA PHE A 225 -4.15 -4.26 20.99
C PHE A 225 -4.41 -3.45 22.29
N PHE A 226 -4.00 -2.18 22.28
CA PHE A 226 -4.33 -1.25 23.35
C PHE A 226 -5.83 -0.92 23.35
N GLU A 227 -6.40 -0.69 24.54
CA GLU A 227 -7.83 -0.36 24.71
C GLU A 227 -8.14 1.02 24.12
N ASP A 228 -7.25 1.99 24.34
CA ASP A 228 -7.31 3.33 23.75
C ASP A 228 -6.48 3.35 22.47
N ARG A 229 -7.12 2.95 21.38
CA ARG A 229 -6.50 2.82 20.05
C ARG A 229 -5.96 4.16 19.57
N GLY A 230 -4.71 4.16 19.10
CA GLY A 230 -4.02 5.32 18.57
C GLY A 230 -3.30 6.18 19.61
N ARG A 231 -3.50 5.94 20.91
CA ARG A 231 -2.82 6.67 21.96
C ARG A 231 -1.32 6.38 21.98
N VAL A 232 -0.95 5.10 21.95
CA VAL A 232 0.46 4.69 22.02
C VAL A 232 1.18 5.03 20.72
N GLY A 233 0.52 4.83 19.57
CA GLY A 233 1.06 5.25 18.27
C GLY A 233 1.29 6.77 18.19
N THR A 234 0.35 7.57 18.72
CA THR A 234 0.52 9.03 18.79
C THR A 234 1.71 9.41 19.66
N LEU A 235 1.85 8.82 20.84
CA LEU A 235 2.98 9.04 21.73
C LEU A 235 4.31 8.67 21.05
N CYS A 236 4.38 7.49 20.45
CA CYS A 236 5.58 7.04 19.74
C CYS A 236 5.94 7.96 18.57
N ARG A 237 4.94 8.41 17.79
CA ARG A 237 5.14 9.38 16.70
C ARG A 237 5.73 10.68 17.21
N ASP A 238 5.22 11.22 18.30
CA ASP A 238 5.69 12.50 18.84
C ASP A 238 7.13 12.36 19.34
N ILE A 239 7.48 11.25 19.99
CA ILE A 239 8.86 10.93 20.37
C ILE A 239 9.75 10.81 19.12
N CYS A 240 9.28 10.17 18.05
CA CYS A 240 10.03 10.10 16.80
C CYS A 240 10.34 11.49 16.25
N PHE A 241 9.34 12.38 16.18
CA PHE A 241 9.55 13.76 15.71
C PHE A 241 10.57 14.53 16.59
N ASP A 242 10.48 14.41 17.91
CA ASP A 242 11.42 15.06 18.82
C ASP A 242 12.85 14.49 18.68
N SER A 243 12.97 13.25 18.23
CA SER A 243 14.25 12.56 17.96
C SER A 243 14.77 12.78 16.52
N GLY A 244 14.08 13.56 15.68
CA GLY A 244 14.48 13.82 14.30
C GLY A 244 14.07 12.72 13.30
N LEU A 245 13.23 11.77 13.71
CA LEU A 245 12.72 10.70 12.87
C LEU A 245 11.27 10.97 12.48
N VAL A 246 10.97 10.95 11.17
CA VAL A 246 9.60 11.11 10.67
C VAL A 246 8.96 9.74 10.46
N MET A 247 8.09 9.35 11.39
CA MET A 247 7.18 8.21 11.23
C MET A 247 5.73 8.67 11.37
N ARG A 248 4.84 8.06 10.61
CA ARG A 248 3.42 8.33 10.69
C ARG A 248 2.75 7.28 11.59
N ALA A 249 1.91 7.73 12.52
CA ALA A 249 1.01 6.84 13.26
C ALA A 249 -0.35 6.74 12.55
N ILE A 250 -0.83 5.51 12.36
CA ILE A 250 -2.19 5.20 11.95
C ILE A 250 -2.75 4.32 13.05
N GLU A 251 -3.54 4.89 13.93
CA GLU A 251 -3.81 4.31 15.25
C GLU A 251 -2.48 3.97 15.97
N ASP A 252 -2.26 2.71 16.38
CA ASP A 252 -1.03 2.24 17.00
C ASP A 252 -0.08 1.55 16.00
N THR A 253 -0.29 1.76 14.70
CA THR A 253 0.60 1.29 13.63
C THR A 253 1.57 2.40 13.22
N MET A 254 2.86 2.19 13.42
CA MET A 254 3.92 3.12 13.03
C MET A 254 4.41 2.82 11.62
N VAL A 255 4.26 3.77 10.70
CA VAL A 255 4.51 3.59 9.26
C VAL A 255 5.76 4.33 8.83
N ILE A 256 6.58 3.67 7.99
CA ILE A 256 7.71 4.28 7.27
C ILE A 256 7.52 4.19 5.75
N SER A 257 8.06 5.19 5.07
CA SER A 257 8.15 5.23 3.61
C SER A 257 9.33 6.12 3.22
N PRO A 258 10.57 5.67 3.45
CA PRO A 258 11.76 6.48 3.19
C PRO A 258 11.92 6.78 1.69
N PRO A 259 12.71 7.79 1.29
CA PRO A 259 12.98 8.06 -0.11
C PRO A 259 13.66 6.85 -0.77
N LEU A 260 13.41 6.65 -2.08
CA LEU A 260 14.02 5.54 -2.84
C LEU A 260 15.55 5.66 -2.94
N SER A 261 16.07 6.85 -2.68
CA SER A 261 17.52 7.15 -2.66
C SER A 261 18.21 6.78 -1.35
N ILE A 262 17.48 6.30 -0.33
CA ILE A 262 18.06 5.93 0.97
C ILE A 262 19.23 4.97 0.82
N THR A 263 20.29 5.20 1.58
CA THR A 263 21.49 4.37 1.63
C THR A 263 21.41 3.35 2.77
N THR A 264 22.27 2.34 2.76
CA THR A 264 22.36 1.35 3.85
C THR A 264 22.75 1.98 5.18
N ASP A 265 23.63 2.99 5.18
CA ASP A 265 24.03 3.70 6.40
C ASP A 265 22.86 4.50 6.97
N GLU A 266 22.06 5.14 6.12
CA GLU A 266 20.83 5.84 6.55
C GLU A 266 19.76 4.87 7.02
N ILE A 267 19.71 3.64 6.48
CA ILE A 267 18.82 2.57 6.99
C ILE A 267 19.25 2.14 8.40
N ASP A 268 20.54 2.02 8.66
CA ASP A 268 21.05 1.70 10.00
C ASP A 268 20.67 2.80 10.99
N GLU A 269 20.91 4.06 10.67
CA GLU A 269 20.51 5.21 11.51
C GLU A 269 19.00 5.23 11.75
N LEU A 270 18.19 4.99 10.71
CA LEU A 270 16.73 4.92 10.81
C LEU A 270 16.30 3.83 11.80
N VAL A 271 16.85 2.63 11.68
CA VAL A 271 16.48 1.50 12.55
C VAL A 271 16.93 1.75 13.99
N ASP A 272 18.11 2.29 14.21
CA ASP A 272 18.61 2.64 15.55
C ASP A 272 17.73 3.69 16.22
N LEU A 273 17.30 4.72 15.48
CA LEU A 273 16.35 5.72 15.98
C LEU A 273 14.99 5.12 16.28
N VAL A 274 14.49 4.19 15.45
CA VAL A 274 13.23 3.48 15.72
C VAL A 274 13.31 2.72 17.04
N VAL A 275 14.40 1.97 17.28
CA VAL A 275 14.60 1.23 18.54
C VAL A 275 14.59 2.20 19.72
N HIS A 276 15.36 3.28 19.64
CA HIS A 276 15.41 4.31 20.67
C HIS A 276 14.02 4.90 20.99
N CYS A 277 13.23 5.24 19.97
CA CYS A 277 11.89 5.78 20.16
C CYS A 277 10.91 4.76 20.74
N LEU A 278 11.04 3.49 20.36
CA LEU A 278 10.24 2.40 20.95
C LEU A 278 10.57 2.20 22.43
N ASP A 279 11.87 2.23 22.82
CA ASP A 279 12.31 2.12 24.22
C ASP A 279 11.73 3.26 25.05
N GLN A 280 11.83 4.51 24.59
CA GLN A 280 11.24 5.67 25.26
C GLN A 280 9.71 5.58 25.36
N THR A 281 9.06 5.08 24.32
CA THR A 281 7.62 4.86 24.34
C THR A 281 7.22 3.84 25.39
N LEU A 282 7.99 2.73 25.51
CA LEU A 282 7.75 1.68 26.49
C LEU A 282 7.88 2.18 27.92
N GLU A 283 8.79 3.10 28.19
CA GLU A 283 8.99 3.70 29.52
C GLU A 283 7.83 4.60 29.97
N LEU A 284 7.02 5.11 29.03
CA LEU A 284 5.97 6.10 29.26
C LEU A 284 4.54 5.54 29.26
N ILE A 285 4.36 4.22 29.04
CA ILE A 285 3.03 3.55 28.97
C ILE A 285 2.71 2.63 30.14
#